data_170ca6429413b3751ab0b5a5391bb490
#
_entry.id   170ca6429413b3751ab0b5a5391bb490
#
_cell.length_a   1.000
_cell.length_b   1.000
_cell.length_c   1.000
_cell.angle_alpha   90.00
_cell.angle_beta   90.00
_cell.angle_gamma   90.00
#
_symmetry.space_group_name_H-M   'P 1'
#
loop_
_entity.id
_entity.type
_entity.pdbx_description
1 polymer ?
#
loop_
_entity_poly.entity_id
_entity_poly.type
_entity_poly.pdbx_seq_one_letter_code
_entity_poly.pdbx_strand_id
1 'polypeptide(L)'
;MKTEVHVHGSVFLCKGVRLAQVELALRPWLDYVDADHLADAKSLERDEPGIVYEAAERVISFCWTGEVGRSFHNKLTEACNSLGPLTEYASEVEVTYYPDSGEDEFYQFFVGPTPEAIHEFRRQCVVEDLGHMLARHIGKTEVEQVTEMVTRMFDAHKPEKPANEPADTTSSTVIPLHPRNRHLH
;
A
#
# COMPACT_ATOMS: atom_id res chain seq x y z
N MET A 1 14.02 19.59 -6.98
CA MET A 1 14.23 19.26 -5.58
C MET A 1 13.94 17.77 -5.47
N LYS A 2 14.89 16.99 -5.04
CA LYS A 2 14.72 15.56 -4.78
C LYS A 2 14.44 15.38 -3.29
N THR A 3 13.69 14.37 -2.96
CA THR A 3 13.33 14.00 -1.58
C THR A 3 13.65 12.52 -1.40
N GLU A 4 14.26 12.16 -0.30
CA GLU A 4 14.44 10.75 0.05
C GLU A 4 13.08 10.12 0.36
N VAL A 5 12.89 8.90 -0.12
CA VAL A 5 11.66 8.12 0.13
C VAL A 5 12.04 6.69 0.49
N HIS A 6 11.33 6.13 1.47
CA HIS A 6 11.39 4.71 1.79
C HIS A 6 10.06 4.06 1.48
N VAL A 7 10.10 2.93 0.78
CA VAL A 7 8.93 2.11 0.43
C VAL A 7 9.07 0.75 1.07
N HIS A 8 8.11 0.36 1.92
CA HIS A 8 8.13 -0.89 2.66
C HIS A 8 6.79 -1.61 2.59
N GLY A 9 6.83 -2.94 2.48
CA GLY A 9 5.63 -3.78 2.51
C GLY A 9 5.79 -5.07 1.72
N SER A 10 4.75 -5.90 1.78
CA SER A 10 4.70 -7.16 1.04
C SER A 10 3.31 -7.36 0.45
N VAL A 11 3.25 -7.78 -0.81
CA VAL A 11 2.01 -8.02 -1.53
C VAL A 11 1.95 -9.47 -1.98
N PHE A 12 0.88 -10.16 -1.63
CA PHE A 12 0.67 -11.56 -1.92
C PHE A 12 -0.06 -11.75 -3.26
N LEU A 13 0.53 -12.58 -4.12
CA LEU A 13 0.11 -12.72 -5.51
C LEU A 13 -0.70 -13.99 -5.74
N CYS A 14 -1.60 -13.96 -6.70
CA CYS A 14 -2.34 -15.11 -7.16
C CYS A 14 -1.43 -16.23 -7.63
N LYS A 15 -1.91 -17.48 -7.51
CA LYS A 15 -1.20 -18.65 -8.03
C LYS A 15 -0.99 -18.51 -9.55
N GLY A 16 0.24 -18.75 -9.99
CA GLY A 16 0.60 -18.73 -11.41
C GLY A 16 1.02 -17.37 -11.96
N VAL A 17 1.02 -16.32 -11.14
CA VAL A 17 1.64 -15.04 -11.52
C VAL A 17 3.13 -15.24 -11.72
N ARG A 18 3.64 -14.73 -12.84
CA ARG A 18 5.05 -14.85 -13.23
C ARG A 18 5.77 -13.52 -13.08
N LEU A 19 7.08 -13.56 -12.91
CA LEU A 19 7.95 -12.38 -12.80
C LEU A 19 7.65 -11.32 -13.88
N ALA A 20 7.52 -11.73 -15.14
CA ALA A 20 7.25 -10.81 -16.24
C ALA A 20 5.91 -10.04 -16.08
N GLN A 21 4.90 -10.64 -15.44
CA GLN A 21 3.63 -9.95 -15.16
C GLN A 21 3.78 -8.94 -14.03
N VAL A 22 4.59 -9.27 -13.01
CA VAL A 22 4.92 -8.37 -11.91
C VAL A 22 5.73 -7.18 -12.43
N GLU A 23 6.77 -7.43 -13.25
CA GLU A 23 7.57 -6.36 -13.86
C GLU A 23 6.73 -5.46 -14.77
N LEU A 24 5.80 -6.04 -15.53
CA LEU A 24 4.86 -5.26 -16.33
C LEU A 24 3.95 -4.38 -15.47
N ALA A 25 3.42 -4.90 -14.38
CA ALA A 25 2.59 -4.14 -13.46
C ALA A 25 3.38 -3.00 -12.77
N LEU A 26 4.64 -3.26 -12.41
CA LEU A 26 5.51 -2.28 -11.78
C LEU A 26 6.25 -1.38 -12.78
N ARG A 27 5.99 -1.51 -14.09
CA ARG A 27 6.67 -0.73 -15.13
C ARG A 27 6.66 0.79 -14.87
N PRO A 28 5.56 1.44 -14.42
CA PRO A 28 5.58 2.86 -14.12
C PRO A 28 6.61 3.27 -13.07
N TRP A 29 6.86 2.41 -12.07
CA TRP A 29 7.91 2.63 -11.07
C TRP A 29 9.31 2.32 -11.64
N LEU A 30 9.48 1.18 -12.30
CA LEU A 30 10.77 0.78 -12.88
C LEU A 30 11.28 1.81 -13.89
N ASP A 31 10.42 2.27 -14.80
CA ASP A 31 10.77 3.32 -15.77
C ASP A 31 11.15 4.64 -15.08
N TYR A 32 10.51 4.95 -13.94
CA TYR A 32 10.82 6.15 -13.18
C TYR A 32 12.24 6.11 -12.57
N VAL A 33 12.70 4.94 -12.13
CA VAL A 33 14.04 4.75 -11.54
C VAL A 33 15.08 4.29 -12.55
N ASP A 34 14.74 4.29 -13.86
CA ASP A 34 15.60 3.87 -14.98
C ASP A 34 16.10 2.41 -14.82
N ALA A 35 15.19 1.52 -14.42
CA ALA A 35 15.45 0.10 -14.23
C ALA A 35 14.71 -0.75 -15.26
N ASP A 36 15.39 -1.66 -15.93
CA ASP A 36 14.79 -2.60 -16.88
C ASP A 36 14.07 -3.75 -16.17
N HIS A 37 14.60 -4.22 -15.06
CA HIS A 37 14.10 -5.33 -14.26
C HIS A 37 14.03 -4.99 -12.78
N LEU A 38 13.28 -5.77 -11.99
CA LEU A 38 13.19 -5.58 -10.53
C LEU A 38 14.57 -5.57 -9.86
N ALA A 39 15.48 -6.44 -10.31
CA ALA A 39 16.83 -6.55 -9.75
C ALA A 39 17.72 -5.31 -10.01
N ASP A 40 17.35 -4.47 -10.98
CA ASP A 40 18.05 -3.24 -11.32
C ASP A 40 17.58 -2.05 -10.47
N ALA A 41 16.37 -2.11 -9.93
CA ALA A 41 15.80 -1.10 -9.03
C ALA A 41 16.42 -1.22 -7.62
N LYS A 42 17.71 -0.89 -7.53
CA LYS A 42 18.48 -1.00 -6.28
C LYS A 42 18.07 0.08 -5.30
N SER A 43 18.05 -0.27 -4.01
CA SER A 43 17.94 0.71 -2.94
C SER A 43 19.23 1.55 -2.82
N LEU A 44 19.11 2.77 -2.32
CA LEU A 44 20.24 3.58 -1.89
C LEU A 44 20.92 2.96 -0.66
N GLU A 45 20.14 2.36 0.22
CA GLU A 45 20.65 1.69 1.40
C GLU A 45 21.18 0.29 1.04
N ARG A 46 22.42 0.00 1.46
CA ARG A 46 23.12 -1.24 1.09
C ARG A 46 22.52 -2.50 1.72
N ASP A 47 21.88 -2.33 2.87
CA ASP A 47 21.32 -3.43 3.66
C ASP A 47 19.88 -3.76 3.22
N GLU A 48 19.30 -2.97 2.33
CA GLU A 48 17.95 -3.19 1.83
C GLU A 48 17.98 -4.05 0.56
N PRO A 49 17.12 -5.08 0.50
CA PRO A 49 17.03 -5.96 -0.66
C PRO A 49 16.43 -5.29 -1.90
N GLY A 50 15.80 -4.11 -1.76
CA GLY A 50 15.10 -3.41 -2.82
C GLY A 50 13.72 -4.00 -3.11
N ILE A 51 13.44 -4.33 -4.37
CA ILE A 51 12.18 -4.95 -4.80
C ILE A 51 12.45 -6.42 -5.12
N VAL A 52 11.85 -7.33 -4.34
CA VAL A 52 12.13 -8.77 -4.44
C VAL A 52 10.85 -9.54 -4.74
N TYR A 53 10.87 -10.36 -5.79
CA TYR A 53 9.80 -11.30 -6.11
C TYR A 53 10.20 -12.74 -5.75
N GLU A 54 9.45 -13.33 -4.82
CA GLU A 54 9.63 -14.69 -4.34
C GLU A 54 8.55 -15.62 -4.93
N ALA A 55 8.87 -16.29 -6.03
CA ALA A 55 7.92 -17.10 -6.78
C ALA A 55 7.36 -18.28 -5.98
N ALA A 56 8.17 -18.88 -5.08
CA ALA A 56 7.75 -20.01 -4.24
C ALA A 56 6.70 -19.60 -3.21
N GLU A 57 6.84 -18.40 -2.64
CA GLU A 57 5.94 -17.84 -1.63
C GLU A 57 4.83 -16.99 -2.25
N ARG A 58 4.94 -16.70 -3.54
CA ARG A 58 4.02 -15.84 -4.28
C ARG A 58 3.92 -14.45 -3.67
N VAL A 59 5.06 -13.89 -3.28
CA VAL A 59 5.14 -12.59 -2.63
C VAL A 59 6.03 -11.66 -3.45
N ILE A 60 5.64 -10.41 -3.54
CA ILE A 60 6.54 -9.33 -3.88
C ILE A 60 6.74 -8.46 -2.63
N SER A 61 7.99 -8.27 -2.26
CA SER A 61 8.39 -7.49 -1.10
C SER A 61 9.10 -6.22 -1.52
N PHE A 62 8.79 -5.14 -0.84
CA PHE A 62 9.40 -3.82 -1.01
C PHE A 62 10.15 -3.48 0.27
N CYS A 63 11.43 -3.19 0.15
CA CYS A 63 12.25 -2.55 1.16
C CYS A 63 13.28 -1.73 0.36
N TRP A 64 12.85 -0.55 -0.07
CA TRP A 64 13.55 0.25 -1.04
C TRP A 64 13.58 1.72 -0.65
N THR A 65 14.77 2.30 -0.64
CA THR A 65 15.00 3.73 -0.42
C THR A 65 15.58 4.37 -1.68
N GLY A 66 15.12 5.56 -2.02
CA GLY A 66 15.61 6.29 -3.19
C GLY A 66 15.41 7.79 -3.10
N GLU A 67 16.16 8.55 -3.91
CA GLU A 67 15.94 9.97 -4.12
C GLU A 67 14.95 10.21 -5.27
N VAL A 68 13.80 10.80 -4.98
CA VAL A 68 12.70 10.95 -5.92
C VAL A 68 12.26 12.41 -6.10
N GLY A 69 11.68 12.69 -7.26
CA GLY A 69 11.03 13.97 -7.55
C GLY A 69 9.50 13.88 -7.35
N ARG A 70 8.82 15.00 -7.61
CA ARG A 70 7.37 15.17 -7.35
C ARG A 70 6.45 14.18 -8.08
N SER A 71 6.88 13.61 -9.20
CA SER A 71 6.06 12.66 -9.96
C SER A 71 6.11 11.22 -9.45
N PHE A 72 7.00 10.90 -8.52
CA PHE A 72 7.17 9.53 -8.02
C PHE A 72 5.91 8.98 -7.39
N HIS A 73 5.24 9.77 -6.55
CA HIS A 73 3.99 9.34 -5.90
C HIS A 73 2.93 8.86 -6.91
N ASN A 74 2.77 9.58 -8.02
CA ASN A 74 1.84 9.19 -9.08
C ASN A 74 2.30 7.90 -9.77
N LYS A 75 3.60 7.76 -10.03
CA LYS A 75 4.16 6.56 -10.66
C LYS A 75 4.03 5.32 -9.78
N LEU A 76 4.25 5.48 -8.49
CA LEU A 76 4.02 4.44 -7.50
C LEU A 76 2.52 4.06 -7.44
N THR A 77 1.63 5.05 -7.43
CA THR A 77 0.18 4.84 -7.49
C THR A 77 -0.23 4.04 -8.74
N GLU A 78 0.27 4.41 -9.92
CA GLU A 78 0.03 3.68 -11.17
C GLU A 78 0.52 2.24 -11.08
N ALA A 79 1.72 2.01 -10.55
CA ALA A 79 2.31 0.69 -10.37
C ALA A 79 1.49 -0.19 -9.41
N CYS A 80 1.13 0.35 -8.24
CA CYS A 80 0.29 -0.34 -7.26
C CYS A 80 -1.11 -0.68 -7.81
N ASN A 81 -1.73 0.23 -8.56
CA ASN A 81 -3.00 -0.01 -9.24
C ASN A 81 -2.89 -1.15 -10.26
N SER A 82 -1.80 -1.19 -11.03
CA SER A 82 -1.55 -2.24 -12.01
C SER A 82 -1.24 -3.59 -11.37
N LEU A 83 -0.67 -3.58 -10.16
CA LEU A 83 -0.37 -4.79 -9.38
C LEU A 83 -1.64 -5.41 -8.77
N GLY A 84 -2.63 -4.59 -8.41
CA GLY A 84 -3.86 -5.03 -7.74
C GLY A 84 -4.53 -6.26 -8.35
N PRO A 85 -4.81 -6.33 -9.67
CA PRO A 85 -5.43 -7.50 -10.30
C PRO A 85 -4.62 -8.80 -10.22
N LEU A 86 -3.34 -8.73 -9.88
CA LEU A 86 -2.46 -9.88 -9.71
C LEU A 86 -2.43 -10.40 -8.27
N THR A 87 -3.08 -9.71 -7.33
CA THR A 87 -3.04 -10.02 -5.89
C THR A 87 -4.08 -11.07 -5.49
N GLU A 88 -3.75 -11.90 -4.51
CA GLU A 88 -4.67 -12.91 -3.96
C GLU A 88 -5.64 -12.26 -2.96
N TYR A 89 -5.15 -11.31 -2.18
CA TYR A 89 -5.91 -10.51 -1.21
C TYR A 89 -5.30 -9.12 -1.08
N ALA A 90 -5.98 -8.25 -0.37
CA ALA A 90 -5.47 -6.89 -0.16
C ALA A 90 -4.29 -6.89 0.82
N SER A 91 -3.33 -6.02 0.54
CA SER A 91 -2.11 -5.82 1.31
C SER A 91 -1.84 -4.32 1.46
N GLU A 92 -0.97 -3.98 2.39
CA GLU A 92 -0.53 -2.61 2.64
C GLU A 92 0.91 -2.42 2.18
N VAL A 93 1.19 -1.26 1.59
CA VAL A 93 2.52 -0.77 1.26
C VAL A 93 2.68 0.61 1.90
N GLU A 94 3.65 0.75 2.78
CA GLU A 94 3.98 1.97 3.48
C GLU A 94 5.00 2.79 2.69
N VAL A 95 4.81 4.10 2.65
CA VAL A 95 5.71 5.03 1.96
C VAL A 95 5.98 6.22 2.86
N THR A 96 7.24 6.42 3.20
CA THR A 96 7.69 7.57 4.01
C THR A 96 8.58 8.46 3.17
N TYR A 97 8.25 9.75 3.08
CA TYR A 97 9.08 10.77 2.47
C TYR A 97 9.81 11.54 3.57
N TYR A 98 11.10 11.79 3.37
CA TYR A 98 11.98 12.53 4.28
C TYR A 98 12.40 13.85 3.63
N PRO A 99 11.58 14.91 3.70
CA PRO A 99 11.92 16.20 3.11
C PRO A 99 13.02 16.89 3.92
N ASP A 100 13.97 17.58 3.25
CA ASP A 100 15.08 18.30 3.88
C ASP A 100 14.66 19.36 4.90
N SER A 101 13.44 19.88 4.77
CA SER A 101 12.92 20.99 5.58
C SER A 101 11.47 20.76 5.98
N GLY A 102 11.20 19.75 6.79
CA GLY A 102 9.82 19.46 7.19
C GLY A 102 9.73 18.25 8.11
N GLU A 103 8.52 17.92 8.45
CA GLU A 103 8.20 16.67 9.13
C GLU A 103 8.11 15.55 8.09
N ASP A 104 8.43 14.33 8.48
CA ASP A 104 8.31 13.14 7.64
C ASP A 104 6.85 12.95 7.21
N GLU A 105 6.64 12.70 5.92
CA GLU A 105 5.33 12.47 5.36
C GLU A 105 5.12 10.96 5.17
N PHE A 106 4.09 10.43 5.80
CA PHE A 106 3.75 9.01 5.79
C PHE A 106 2.47 8.74 5.00
N TYR A 107 2.55 7.80 4.06
CA TYR A 107 1.42 7.36 3.24
C TYR A 107 1.26 5.84 3.32
N GLN A 108 0.01 5.39 3.31
CA GLN A 108 -0.36 3.98 3.21
C GLN A 108 -1.09 3.73 1.90
N PHE A 109 -0.58 2.79 1.10
CA PHE A 109 -1.21 2.31 -0.10
C PHE A 109 -1.82 0.94 0.17
N PHE A 110 -3.11 0.79 -0.08
CA PHE A 110 -3.77 -0.50 -0.02
C PHE A 110 -3.88 -1.07 -1.43
N VAL A 111 -3.22 -2.19 -1.68
CA VAL A 111 -3.17 -2.88 -2.98
C VAL A 111 -3.98 -4.15 -2.87
N GLY A 112 -4.94 -4.36 -3.76
CA GLY A 112 -5.82 -5.53 -3.68
C GLY A 112 -6.58 -5.81 -4.97
N PRO A 113 -7.21 -6.99 -5.08
CA PRO A 113 -7.85 -7.44 -6.31
C PRO A 113 -9.12 -6.68 -6.64
N THR A 114 -9.79 -6.13 -5.63
CA THR A 114 -11.03 -5.36 -5.81
C THR A 114 -11.15 -4.24 -4.79
N PRO A 115 -11.93 -3.18 -5.07
CA PRO A 115 -12.20 -2.11 -4.12
C PRO A 115 -12.82 -2.63 -2.80
N GLU A 116 -13.66 -3.65 -2.86
CA GLU A 116 -14.28 -4.26 -1.68
C GLU A 116 -13.24 -4.97 -0.80
N ALA A 117 -12.30 -5.71 -1.40
CA ALA A 117 -11.21 -6.37 -0.68
C ALA A 117 -10.31 -5.34 0.00
N ILE A 118 -9.97 -4.23 -0.70
CA ILE A 118 -9.21 -3.12 -0.14
C ILE A 118 -9.96 -2.47 1.03
N HIS A 119 -11.27 -2.21 0.85
CA HIS A 119 -12.10 -1.60 1.89
C HIS A 119 -12.16 -2.47 3.15
N GLU A 120 -12.37 -3.77 2.98
CA GLU A 120 -12.44 -4.72 4.09
C GLU A 120 -11.08 -4.84 4.82
N PHE A 121 -9.98 -4.95 4.09
CA PHE A 121 -8.64 -5.01 4.67
C PHE A 121 -8.32 -3.72 5.44
N ARG A 122 -8.62 -2.55 4.86
CA ARG A 122 -8.45 -1.26 5.52
C ARG A 122 -9.27 -1.15 6.80
N ARG A 123 -10.51 -1.66 6.80
CA ARG A 123 -11.36 -1.72 7.99
C ARG A 123 -10.69 -2.57 9.08
N GLN A 124 -10.17 -3.74 8.71
CA GLN A 124 -9.47 -4.63 9.65
C GLN A 124 -8.25 -3.95 10.28
N CYS A 125 -7.39 -3.34 9.48
CA CYS A 125 -6.22 -2.61 9.97
C CYS A 125 -6.61 -1.51 10.96
N VAL A 126 -7.59 -0.66 10.62
CA VAL A 126 -8.03 0.43 11.51
C VAL A 126 -8.62 -0.10 12.81
N VAL A 127 -9.45 -1.15 12.76
CA VAL A 127 -10.07 -1.74 13.95
C VAL A 127 -9.01 -2.39 14.86
N GLU A 128 -8.02 -3.07 14.28
CA GLU A 128 -6.95 -3.72 15.03
C GLU A 128 -6.03 -2.70 15.69
N ASP A 129 -5.55 -1.69 14.95
CA ASP A 129 -4.71 -0.61 15.48
C ASP A 129 -5.40 0.15 16.61
N LEU A 130 -6.68 0.49 16.39
CA LEU A 130 -7.47 1.18 17.40
C LEU A 130 -7.65 0.31 18.65
N GLY A 131 -7.94 -0.98 18.46
CA GLY A 131 -8.05 -1.95 19.54
C GLY A 131 -6.79 -2.05 20.37
N HIS A 132 -5.63 -2.19 19.73
CA HIS A 132 -4.32 -2.24 20.40
C HIS A 132 -3.98 -0.93 21.13
N MET A 133 -4.28 0.21 20.52
CA MET A 133 -4.03 1.51 21.12
C MET A 133 -4.90 1.71 22.38
N LEU A 134 -6.21 1.45 22.29
CA LEU A 134 -7.16 1.67 23.38
C LEU A 134 -6.96 0.69 24.54
N ALA A 135 -6.57 -0.56 24.28
CA ALA A 135 -6.36 -1.59 25.30
C ALA A 135 -5.30 -1.22 26.35
N ARG A 136 -4.47 -0.21 26.07
CA ARG A 136 -3.48 0.33 27.02
C ARG A 136 -4.06 1.31 28.02
N HIS A 137 -5.28 1.83 27.77
CA HIS A 137 -5.85 2.95 28.50
C HIS A 137 -7.22 2.68 29.09
N ILE A 138 -8.01 1.79 28.48
CA ILE A 138 -9.39 1.49 28.89
C ILE A 138 -9.63 -0.02 28.96
N GLY A 139 -10.75 -0.42 29.56
CA GLY A 139 -11.11 -1.82 29.75
C GLY A 139 -11.55 -2.50 28.45
N LYS A 140 -11.54 -3.84 28.45
CA LYS A 140 -11.87 -4.64 27.28
C LYS A 140 -13.27 -4.33 26.71
N THR A 141 -14.26 -4.14 27.58
CA THR A 141 -15.64 -3.85 27.18
C THR A 141 -15.76 -2.53 26.42
N GLU A 142 -15.04 -1.51 26.87
CA GLU A 142 -15.01 -0.18 26.24
C GLU A 142 -14.28 -0.26 24.89
N VAL A 143 -13.19 -1.03 24.80
CA VAL A 143 -12.49 -1.28 23.52
C VAL A 143 -13.44 -1.92 22.53
N GLU A 144 -14.15 -2.99 22.92
CA GLU A 144 -15.13 -3.68 22.06
C GLU A 144 -16.23 -2.74 21.56
N GLN A 145 -16.76 -1.87 22.41
CA GLN A 145 -17.78 -0.89 22.01
C GLN A 145 -17.28 0.11 20.97
N VAL A 146 -16.05 0.62 21.14
CA VAL A 146 -15.47 1.59 20.20
C VAL A 146 -15.13 0.90 18.86
N THR A 147 -14.54 -0.27 18.87
CA THR A 147 -14.19 -1.01 17.64
C THR A 147 -15.45 -1.44 16.87
N GLU A 148 -16.54 -1.81 17.57
CA GLU A 148 -17.83 -2.11 16.95
C GLU A 148 -18.45 -0.86 16.29
N MET A 149 -18.35 0.30 16.94
CA MET A 149 -18.81 1.57 16.36
C MET A 149 -18.05 1.90 15.07
N VAL A 150 -16.72 1.78 15.08
CA VAL A 150 -15.87 2.00 13.90
C VAL A 150 -16.23 1.03 12.79
N THR A 151 -16.43 -0.27 13.10
CA THR A 151 -16.88 -1.28 12.15
C THR A 151 -18.19 -0.86 11.46
N ARG A 152 -19.18 -0.43 12.23
CA ARG A 152 -20.47 0.05 11.67
C ARG A 152 -20.30 1.28 10.77
N MET A 153 -19.38 2.17 11.09
CA MET A 153 -19.08 3.34 10.24
C MET A 153 -18.48 2.90 8.89
N PHE A 154 -17.55 1.95 8.89
CA PHE A 154 -17.02 1.38 7.65
C PHE A 154 -18.09 0.67 6.84
N ASP A 155 -18.97 -0.10 7.48
CA ASP A 155 -20.06 -0.82 6.81
C ASP A 155 -21.07 0.13 6.14
N ALA A 156 -21.31 1.31 6.75
CA ALA A 156 -22.16 2.34 6.18
C ALA A 156 -21.54 3.06 4.96
N HIS A 157 -20.20 2.97 4.79
CA HIS A 157 -19.45 3.64 3.72
C HIS A 157 -18.81 2.64 2.75
N LYS A 158 -19.38 1.44 2.60
CA LYS A 158 -18.92 0.48 1.60
C LYS A 158 -18.93 1.10 0.21
N PRO A 159 -17.89 0.86 -0.62
CA PRO A 159 -17.91 1.30 -2.01
C PRO A 159 -19.15 0.73 -2.69
N GLU A 160 -19.96 1.59 -3.30
CA GLU A 160 -21.11 1.14 -4.08
C GLU A 160 -20.61 0.26 -5.21
N LYS A 161 -21.14 -0.96 -5.28
CA LYS A 161 -20.88 -1.85 -6.41
C LYS A 161 -21.47 -1.18 -7.64
N PRO A 162 -20.68 -0.87 -8.68
CA PRO A 162 -21.22 -0.23 -9.86
C PRO A 162 -22.35 -1.12 -10.42
N ALA A 163 -23.56 -0.59 -10.45
CA ALA A 163 -24.70 -1.24 -11.06
C ALA A 163 -24.42 -1.36 -12.56
N ASN A 164 -24.05 -2.57 -13.04
CA ASN A 164 -24.01 -2.97 -14.45
C ASN A 164 -23.38 -1.97 -15.42
N GLU A 165 -22.11 -1.60 -15.25
CA GLU A 165 -21.32 -1.11 -16.36
C GLU A 165 -20.46 -2.24 -16.93
N PRO A 166 -20.41 -2.39 -18.29
CA PRO A 166 -19.45 -3.32 -18.88
C PRO A 166 -18.05 -2.88 -18.48
N ALA A 167 -17.19 -3.84 -18.17
CA ALA A 167 -15.84 -3.67 -17.63
C ALA A 167 -15.01 -2.63 -18.42
N ASP A 168 -15.15 -1.36 -18.09
CA ASP A 168 -14.22 -0.30 -18.47
C ASP A 168 -13.16 -0.22 -17.37
N THR A 169 -11.97 -0.58 -17.77
CA THR A 169 -10.75 -0.83 -17.00
C THR A 169 -10.14 0.44 -16.39
N THR A 170 -10.81 1.10 -15.45
CA THR A 170 -10.22 2.23 -14.73
C THR A 170 -10.71 2.34 -13.27
N SER A 171 -10.87 1.21 -12.59
CA SER A 171 -11.09 1.24 -11.14
C SER A 171 -9.73 1.29 -10.44
N SER A 172 -9.40 2.44 -9.85
CA SER A 172 -8.22 2.59 -9.02
C SER A 172 -8.29 1.61 -7.84
N THR A 173 -7.38 0.64 -7.80
CA THR A 173 -7.26 -0.35 -6.72
C THR A 173 -6.38 0.14 -5.58
N VAL A 174 -5.88 1.38 -5.63
CA VAL A 174 -5.08 2.02 -4.61
C VAL A 174 -5.83 3.19 -4.01
N ILE A 175 -5.97 3.22 -2.72
CA ILE A 175 -6.57 4.32 -1.96
C ILE A 175 -5.49 4.91 -1.07
N PRO A 176 -4.93 6.10 -1.40
CA PRO A 176 -3.99 6.78 -0.53
C PRO A 176 -4.71 7.30 0.73
N LEU A 177 -4.14 7.05 1.89
CA LEU A 177 -4.54 7.73 3.13
C LEU A 177 -3.80 9.05 3.23
N HIS A 178 -4.51 10.09 3.67
CA HIS A 178 -3.87 11.37 3.99
C HIS A 178 -2.81 11.18 5.11
N PRO A 179 -1.74 11.99 5.10
CA PRO A 179 -0.66 11.88 6.06
C PRO A 179 -1.20 11.92 7.50
N ARG A 180 -0.82 10.95 8.29
CA ARG A 180 -1.04 11.00 9.75
C ARG A 180 -0.07 12.03 10.31
N ASN A 181 -0.58 13.21 10.64
CA ASN A 181 0.14 14.13 11.53
C ASN A 181 0.34 13.42 12.88
N ARG A 182 1.50 12.81 13.07
CA ARG A 182 1.94 12.34 14.38
C ARG A 182 2.49 13.52 15.17
N HIS A 183 1.61 14.39 15.67
CA HIS A 183 1.96 15.20 16.84
C HIS A 183 1.83 14.31 18.08
N LEU A 184 2.88 13.59 18.42
CA LEU A 184 3.08 13.04 19.75
C LEU A 184 4.27 13.77 20.37
N HIS A 185 3.93 14.73 21.24
CA HIS A 185 4.88 15.29 22.21
C HIS A 185 5.20 14.25 23.29
#